data_b971d67366337d86de6f466bd451c00e
#
_entry.id   b971d67366337d86de6f466bd451c00e
#
_cell.length_a   1.000
_cell.length_b   1.000
_cell.length_c   1.000
_cell.angle_alpha   90.00
_cell.angle_beta   90.00
_cell.angle_gamma   90.00
#
_symmetry.space_group_name_H-M   'P 1'
#
loop_
_entity.id
_entity.type
_entity.pdbx_description
1 polymer ?
#
loop_
_entity_poly.entity_id
_entity_poly.type
_entity_poly.pdbx_seq_one_letter_code
_entity_poly.pdbx_strand_id
1 'polypeptide(L)'
;MVKGICLHKHKVDHIAHLGPSVAAGIGSMLRLNTETIYQAVQQALHTTISTRQSRKGEISSWKAYAPAHAGKLAIEAVDRVMRGEGAPSPIYEGEDSVVARILDGKNAFYKVPLPKKNESKKAILETYTKEYSAEYLSLIHISEPTRPY
;
A
#
# COMPACT_ATOMS: atom_id res chain seq x y z
N MET A 1 3.46 -4.47 5.02
CA MET A 1 2.29 -3.98 5.78
C MET A 1 2.76 -2.84 6.65
N VAL A 2 2.15 -1.68 6.58
CA VAL A 2 2.57 -0.56 7.43
C VAL A 2 2.23 -0.90 8.88
N LYS A 3 3.22 -0.92 9.76
CA LYS A 3 2.99 -1.11 11.19
C LYS A 3 2.04 -0.01 11.70
N GLY A 4 0.84 -0.38 12.12
CA GLY A 4 -0.12 0.52 12.73
C GLY A 4 -1.44 0.71 11.98
N ILE A 5 -1.50 0.44 10.67
CA ILE A 5 -2.75 0.56 9.91
C ILE A 5 -3.11 -0.77 9.26
N CYS A 6 -4.19 -1.39 9.72
CA CYS A 6 -4.71 -2.61 9.11
C CYS A 6 -5.85 -2.27 8.14
N LEU A 7 -5.54 -2.13 6.86
CA LEU A 7 -6.54 -1.81 5.82
C LEU A 7 -7.67 -2.83 5.74
N HIS A 8 -7.40 -4.10 6.04
CA HIS A 8 -8.41 -5.16 6.01
C HIS A 8 -9.53 -4.95 7.05
N LYS A 9 -9.21 -4.36 8.20
CA LYS A 9 -10.20 -3.97 9.22
C LYS A 9 -11.24 -3.00 8.61
N HIS A 10 -10.78 -2.09 7.78
CA HIS A 10 -11.60 -1.06 7.14
C HIS A 10 -12.15 -1.48 5.77
N LYS A 11 -12.00 -2.76 5.37
CA LYS A 11 -12.44 -3.27 4.07
C LYS A 11 -11.78 -2.55 2.87
N VAL A 12 -10.61 -1.98 3.06
CA VAL A 12 -9.78 -1.37 2.02
C VAL A 12 -8.85 -2.42 1.42
N ASP A 13 -8.63 -2.38 0.12
CA ASP A 13 -7.68 -3.26 -0.55
C ASP A 13 -6.23 -2.87 -0.16
N HIS A 14 -5.40 -3.88 0.02
CA HIS A 14 -3.98 -3.69 0.37
C HIS A 14 -3.17 -2.96 -0.71
N ILE A 15 -3.66 -2.87 -1.96
CA ILE A 15 -3.01 -2.06 -2.99
C ILE A 15 -2.95 -0.58 -2.63
N ALA A 16 -3.82 -0.09 -1.74
CA ALA A 16 -3.74 1.26 -1.21
C ALA A 16 -2.44 1.55 -0.43
N HIS A 17 -1.73 0.53 0.04
CA HIS A 17 -0.37 0.68 0.56
C HIS A 17 0.69 0.61 -0.54
N LEU A 18 0.41 -0.12 -1.61
CA LEU A 18 1.39 -0.38 -2.66
C LEU A 18 1.72 0.88 -3.44
N GLY A 19 0.70 1.64 -3.88
CA GLY A 19 0.89 2.90 -4.60
C GLY A 19 1.84 3.87 -3.89
N PRO A 20 1.48 4.33 -2.67
CA PRO A 20 2.34 5.21 -1.87
C PRO A 20 3.73 4.65 -1.58
N SER A 21 3.83 3.35 -1.29
CA SER A 21 5.12 2.71 -0.98
C SER A 21 6.05 2.68 -2.19
N VAL A 22 5.51 2.40 -3.37
CA VAL A 22 6.28 2.42 -4.63
C VAL A 22 6.70 3.84 -4.97
N ALA A 23 5.80 4.83 -4.85
CA ALA A 23 6.13 6.23 -5.10
C ALA A 23 7.25 6.72 -4.16
N ALA A 24 7.15 6.42 -2.87
CA ALA A 24 8.20 6.78 -1.90
C ALA A 24 9.52 6.07 -2.18
N GLY A 25 9.47 4.79 -2.56
CA GLY A 25 10.66 4.01 -2.90
C GLY A 25 11.38 4.54 -4.13
N ILE A 26 10.65 4.83 -5.20
CA ILE A 26 11.21 5.41 -6.43
C ILE A 26 11.77 6.80 -6.16
N GLY A 27 11.01 7.65 -5.48
CA GLY A 27 11.48 9.01 -5.12
C GLY A 27 12.78 8.98 -4.31
N SER A 28 12.87 8.05 -3.36
CA SER A 28 14.10 7.83 -2.57
C SER A 28 15.26 7.32 -3.43
N MET A 29 15.01 6.37 -4.33
CA MET A 29 16.00 5.83 -5.26
C MET A 29 16.56 6.90 -6.20
N LEU A 30 15.68 7.76 -6.70
CA LEU A 30 16.04 8.91 -7.55
C LEU A 30 16.62 10.10 -6.76
N ARG A 31 16.73 9.98 -5.42
CA ARG A 31 17.24 11.04 -4.52
C ARG A 31 16.46 12.35 -4.63
N LEU A 32 15.15 12.27 -4.87
CA LEU A 32 14.30 13.45 -4.90
C LEU A 32 14.22 14.08 -3.51
N ASN A 33 13.93 15.37 -3.45
CA ASN A 33 13.71 16.05 -2.18
C ASN A 33 12.42 15.56 -1.50
N THR A 34 12.31 15.79 -0.20
CA THR A 34 11.20 15.29 0.61
C THR A 34 9.85 15.80 0.13
N GLU A 35 9.76 17.05 -0.30
CA GLU A 35 8.52 17.65 -0.78
C GLU A 35 8.05 16.96 -2.07
N THR A 36 8.94 16.74 -3.02
CA THR A 36 8.62 16.02 -4.25
C THR A 36 8.14 14.60 -3.97
N ILE A 37 8.80 13.89 -3.04
CA ILE A 37 8.37 12.55 -2.61
C ILE A 37 7.00 12.61 -1.94
N TYR A 38 6.76 13.59 -1.09
CA TYR A 38 5.48 13.79 -0.41
C TYR A 38 4.35 13.98 -1.42
N GLN A 39 4.53 14.85 -2.41
CA GLN A 39 3.57 15.10 -3.47
C GLN A 39 3.29 13.82 -4.30
N ALA A 40 4.32 13.05 -4.64
CA ALA A 40 4.17 11.80 -5.37
C ALA A 40 3.38 10.74 -4.58
N VAL A 41 3.63 10.63 -3.28
CA VAL A 41 2.89 9.74 -2.37
C VAL A 41 1.41 10.13 -2.31
N GLN A 42 1.10 11.41 -2.24
CA GLN A 42 -0.27 11.92 -2.24
C GLN A 42 -1.01 11.57 -3.53
N GLN A 43 -0.41 11.82 -4.69
CA GLN A 43 -1.00 11.45 -5.99
C GLN A 43 -1.20 9.94 -6.10
N ALA A 44 -0.19 9.15 -5.73
CA ALA A 44 -0.27 7.69 -5.80
C ALA A 44 -1.40 7.14 -4.92
N LEU A 45 -1.59 7.67 -3.72
CA LEU A 45 -2.69 7.24 -2.85
C LEU A 45 -4.04 7.57 -3.45
N HIS A 46 -4.20 8.78 -3.97
CA HIS A 46 -5.47 9.22 -4.58
C HIS A 46 -5.94 8.27 -5.68
N THR A 47 -5.04 7.71 -6.45
CA THR A 47 -5.35 6.84 -7.59
C THR A 47 -5.38 5.35 -7.25
N THR A 48 -4.83 4.92 -6.12
CA THR A 48 -4.71 3.50 -5.77
C THR A 48 -5.61 3.05 -4.64
N ILE A 49 -6.33 3.96 -3.99
CA ILE A 49 -7.24 3.58 -2.91
C ILE A 49 -8.51 2.93 -3.48
N SER A 50 -8.84 1.74 -2.98
CA SER A 50 -10.02 1.00 -3.39
C SER A 50 -10.52 0.08 -2.28
N THR A 51 -11.77 -0.39 -2.41
CA THR A 51 -12.34 -1.32 -1.45
C THR A 51 -11.98 -2.78 -1.75
N ARG A 52 -12.05 -3.64 -0.73
CA ARG A 52 -11.84 -5.08 -0.89
C ARG A 52 -12.88 -5.79 -1.74
N GLN A 53 -13.96 -5.12 -2.14
CA GLN A 53 -14.98 -5.75 -2.99
C GLN A 53 -14.39 -6.27 -4.29
N SER A 54 -13.39 -5.59 -4.86
CA SER A 54 -12.67 -6.03 -6.06
C SER A 54 -11.91 -7.36 -5.91
N ARG A 55 -11.73 -7.83 -4.68
CA ARG A 55 -11.06 -9.10 -4.33
C ARG A 55 -12.02 -10.22 -3.96
N LYS A 56 -13.32 -9.95 -3.91
CA LYS A 56 -14.36 -10.94 -3.58
C LYS A 56 -14.94 -11.57 -4.85
N GLY A 57 -15.68 -12.67 -4.65
CA GLY A 57 -16.34 -13.38 -5.74
C GLY A 57 -15.38 -14.22 -6.58
N GLU A 58 -15.70 -14.34 -7.85
CA GLU A 58 -14.96 -15.20 -8.78
C GLU A 58 -13.51 -14.76 -8.99
N ILE A 59 -12.66 -15.72 -9.35
CA ILE A 59 -11.28 -15.43 -9.72
C ILE A 59 -11.29 -14.66 -11.04
N SER A 60 -10.62 -13.53 -11.06
CA SER A 60 -10.47 -12.71 -12.27
C SER A 60 -9.00 -12.37 -12.51
N SER A 61 -8.66 -12.15 -13.77
CA SER A 61 -7.34 -11.67 -14.17
C SER A 61 -6.97 -10.33 -13.51
N TRP A 62 -7.98 -9.50 -13.19
CA TRP A 62 -7.79 -8.25 -12.49
C TRP A 62 -7.17 -8.42 -11.11
N LYS A 63 -7.49 -9.47 -10.37
CA LYS A 63 -6.87 -9.76 -9.06
C LYS A 63 -5.34 -9.88 -9.16
N ALA A 64 -4.85 -10.48 -10.24
CA ALA A 64 -3.42 -10.60 -10.48
C ALA A 64 -2.82 -9.29 -11.01
N TYR A 65 -3.55 -8.55 -11.84
CA TYR A 65 -3.06 -7.34 -12.49
C TYR A 65 -3.06 -6.09 -11.59
N ALA A 66 -4.01 -5.97 -10.66
CA ALA A 66 -4.18 -4.77 -9.84
C ALA A 66 -2.91 -4.30 -9.10
N PRO A 67 -2.06 -5.17 -8.53
CA PRO A 67 -0.81 -4.73 -7.91
C PRO A 67 0.17 -4.10 -8.91
N ALA A 68 0.30 -4.68 -10.10
CA ALA A 68 1.15 -4.14 -11.16
C ALA A 68 0.61 -2.80 -11.66
N HIS A 69 -0.71 -2.67 -11.77
CA HIS A 69 -1.35 -1.41 -12.14
C HIS A 69 -1.12 -0.31 -11.10
N ALA A 70 -1.23 -0.63 -9.81
CA ALA A 70 -0.90 0.32 -8.76
C ALA A 70 0.56 0.78 -8.81
N GLY A 71 1.49 -0.12 -9.12
CA GLY A 71 2.89 0.22 -9.38
C GLY A 71 3.07 1.17 -10.56
N LYS A 72 2.37 0.91 -11.67
CA LYS A 72 2.36 1.80 -12.84
C LYS A 72 1.88 3.22 -12.49
N LEU A 73 0.76 3.32 -11.76
CA LEU A 73 0.22 4.61 -11.34
C LEU A 73 1.17 5.36 -10.38
N ALA A 74 1.89 4.63 -9.55
CA ALA A 74 2.90 5.23 -8.67
C ALA A 74 4.11 5.78 -9.44
N ILE A 75 4.57 5.07 -10.48
CA ILE A 75 5.63 5.56 -11.38
C ILE A 75 5.17 6.84 -12.08
N GLU A 76 3.95 6.84 -12.59
CA GLU A 76 3.35 8.01 -13.24
C GLU A 76 3.24 9.18 -12.27
N ALA A 77 2.81 8.95 -11.03
CA ALA A 77 2.75 10.00 -10.01
C ALA A 77 4.12 10.65 -9.75
N VAL A 78 5.18 9.85 -9.67
CA VAL A 78 6.55 10.37 -9.51
C VAL A 78 6.98 11.20 -10.73
N ASP A 79 6.74 10.72 -11.95
CA ASP A 79 7.07 11.45 -13.17
C ASP A 79 6.34 12.80 -13.26
N ARG A 80 5.04 12.82 -12.95
CA ARG A 80 4.23 14.05 -12.96
C ARG A 80 4.75 15.08 -11.96
N VAL A 81 5.05 14.66 -10.73
CA VAL A 81 5.55 15.58 -9.71
C VAL A 81 6.96 16.09 -10.05
N MET A 82 7.80 15.27 -10.67
CA MET A 82 9.11 15.72 -11.19
C MET A 82 8.95 16.79 -12.28
N ARG A 83 7.85 16.81 -12.99
CA ARG A 83 7.49 17.86 -13.98
C ARG A 83 6.81 19.08 -13.37
N GLY A 84 6.64 19.11 -12.03
CA GLY A 84 6.07 20.24 -11.30
C GLY A 84 4.55 20.17 -11.10
N GLU A 85 3.90 19.02 -11.36
CA GLU A 85 2.49 18.84 -11.01
C GLU A 85 2.32 18.71 -9.50
N GLY A 86 1.41 19.50 -8.93
CA GLY A 86 1.02 19.39 -7.53
C GLY A 86 0.04 18.24 -7.30
N ALA A 87 -0.02 17.74 -6.08
CA ALA A 87 -0.97 16.74 -5.63
C ALA A 87 -2.05 17.35 -4.74
N PRO A 88 -3.24 16.74 -4.64
CA PRO A 88 -4.18 17.10 -3.58
C PRO A 88 -3.53 16.77 -2.24
N SER A 89 -3.35 17.77 -1.42
CA SER A 89 -2.62 17.63 -0.16
C SER A 89 -3.33 18.41 0.93
N PRO A 90 -3.42 17.89 2.13
CA PRO A 90 -3.01 16.58 2.62
C PRO A 90 -4.10 15.51 2.39
N ILE A 91 -3.80 14.39 1.73
CA ILE A 91 -4.79 13.35 1.45
C ILE A 91 -5.10 12.47 2.68
N TYR A 92 -4.16 12.33 3.60
CA TYR A 92 -4.34 11.58 4.84
C TYR A 92 -5.05 12.38 5.93
N GLU A 93 -4.98 13.71 5.89
CA GLU A 93 -5.44 14.61 6.94
C GLU A 93 -6.53 15.55 6.43
N GLY A 94 -7.42 15.98 7.31
CA GLY A 94 -8.52 16.86 6.98
C GLY A 94 -9.88 16.19 7.11
N GLU A 95 -10.94 16.96 6.92
CA GLU A 95 -12.33 16.52 7.16
C GLU A 95 -12.78 15.41 6.21
N ASP A 96 -12.34 15.46 4.95
CA ASP A 96 -12.69 14.48 3.91
C ASP A 96 -11.51 13.56 3.54
N SER A 97 -10.52 13.47 4.40
CA SER A 97 -9.31 12.67 4.19
C SER A 97 -9.56 11.17 4.26
N VAL A 98 -8.55 10.40 3.84
CA VAL A 98 -8.53 8.94 3.96
C VAL A 98 -8.70 8.50 5.42
N VAL A 99 -8.05 9.17 6.37
CA VAL A 99 -8.19 8.85 7.79
C VAL A 99 -9.61 9.11 8.25
N ALA A 100 -10.18 10.25 7.89
CA ALA A 100 -11.50 10.68 8.38
C ALA A 100 -12.66 9.85 7.81
N ARG A 101 -12.59 9.46 6.53
CA ARG A 101 -13.73 8.84 5.82
C ARG A 101 -13.58 7.34 5.61
N ILE A 102 -12.37 6.85 5.57
CA ILE A 102 -12.10 5.45 5.17
C ILE A 102 -11.53 4.64 6.33
N LEU A 103 -10.80 5.26 7.25
CA LEU A 103 -10.18 4.57 8.39
C LEU A 103 -10.96 4.82 9.69
N ASP A 104 -10.28 5.17 10.77
CA ASP A 104 -10.88 5.24 12.12
C ASP A 104 -11.58 6.58 12.45
N GLY A 105 -11.78 7.45 11.45
CA GLY A 105 -12.50 8.72 11.59
C GLY A 105 -11.61 9.93 11.81
N LYS A 106 -12.21 11.14 11.76
CA LYS A 106 -11.49 12.42 11.77
C LYS A 106 -10.63 12.70 13.02
N ASN A 107 -10.92 12.03 14.10
CA ASN A 107 -10.15 12.17 15.35
C ASN A 107 -9.06 11.11 15.52
N ALA A 108 -8.93 10.21 14.56
CA ALA A 108 -7.92 9.17 14.62
C ALA A 108 -6.53 9.73 14.32
N PHE A 109 -5.55 9.21 15.04
CA PHE A 109 -4.16 9.56 14.87
C PHE A 109 -3.31 8.30 14.74
N TYR A 110 -2.52 8.24 13.69
CA TYR A 110 -1.61 7.12 13.44
C TYR A 110 -0.16 7.57 13.60
N LYS A 111 0.55 6.93 14.51
CA LYS A 111 1.99 7.13 14.68
C LYS A 111 2.74 5.93 14.11
N VAL A 112 3.46 6.17 13.02
CA VAL A 112 4.29 5.15 12.39
C VAL A 112 5.75 5.37 12.81
N PRO A 113 6.38 4.39 13.48
CA PRO A 113 7.80 4.51 13.83
C PRO A 113 8.64 4.41 12.56
N LEU A 114 9.31 5.50 12.24
CA LEU A 114 10.27 5.54 11.14
C LEU A 114 11.69 5.30 11.67
N PRO A 115 12.58 4.69 10.90
CA PRO A 115 13.97 4.52 11.29
C PRO A 115 14.64 5.90 11.46
N LYS A 116 15.52 6.00 12.44
CA LYS A 116 16.34 7.20 12.66
C LYS A 116 17.33 7.41 11.51
N LYS A 117 17.87 8.63 11.41
CA LYS A 117 18.95 8.92 10.46
C LYS A 117 20.12 7.96 10.72
N ASN A 118 20.60 7.30 9.68
CA ASN A 118 21.68 6.28 9.73
C ASN A 118 21.32 4.95 10.41
N GLU A 119 20.07 4.72 10.78
CA GLU A 119 19.59 3.41 11.23
C GLU A 119 19.37 2.47 10.04
N SER A 120 19.79 1.22 10.18
CA SER A 120 19.54 0.20 9.17
C SER A 120 18.04 -0.01 8.96
N LYS A 121 17.61 -0.02 7.70
CA LYS A 121 16.22 -0.31 7.31
C LYS A 121 15.97 -1.82 7.42
N LYS A 122 15.45 -2.27 8.55
CA LYS A 122 15.28 -3.70 8.86
C LYS A 122 13.85 -4.23 8.68
N ALA A 123 12.90 -3.40 8.27
CA ALA A 123 11.49 -3.82 8.18
C ALA A 123 11.27 -5.04 7.26
N ILE A 124 12.09 -5.21 6.24
CA ILE A 124 12.03 -6.38 5.36
C ILE A 124 12.37 -7.69 6.11
N LEU A 125 13.21 -7.64 7.14
CA LEU A 125 13.58 -8.80 7.93
C LEU A 125 12.45 -9.31 8.83
N GLU A 126 11.41 -8.48 9.04
CA GLU A 126 10.20 -8.85 9.79
C GLU A 126 9.13 -9.45 8.88
N THR A 127 9.43 -9.66 7.61
CA THR A 127 8.57 -10.31 6.64
C THR A 127 9.09 -11.69 6.30
N TYR A 128 8.24 -12.50 5.68
CA TYR A 128 8.62 -13.81 5.17
C TYR A 128 8.07 -13.99 3.75
N THR A 129 8.77 -14.75 2.95
CA THR A 129 8.29 -15.20 1.65
C THR A 129 7.52 -16.52 1.82
N LYS A 130 6.50 -16.71 1.02
CA LYS A 130 5.82 -18.00 0.97
C LYS A 130 6.77 -19.06 0.41
N GLU A 131 6.74 -20.24 1.00
CA GLU A 131 7.47 -21.40 0.48
C GLU A 131 6.95 -21.82 -0.90
N TYR A 132 5.65 -21.75 -1.10
CA TYR A 132 4.99 -22.07 -2.36
C TYR A 132 4.28 -20.84 -2.95
N SER A 133 4.30 -20.73 -4.28
CA SER A 133 3.63 -19.63 -5.03
C SER A 133 2.11 -19.82 -5.13
N ALA A 134 1.44 -20.20 -4.04
CA ALA A 134 0.01 -20.45 -3.98
C ALA A 134 -0.68 -19.53 -2.95
N GLU A 135 -2.00 -19.39 -3.05
CA GLU A 135 -2.79 -18.73 -2.01
C GLU A 135 -2.66 -19.46 -0.67
N TYR A 136 -2.71 -18.71 0.42
CA TYR A 136 -2.54 -19.26 1.77
C TYR A 136 -3.54 -20.38 2.07
N LEU A 137 -4.79 -20.24 1.62
CA LEU A 137 -5.82 -21.28 1.78
C LEU A 137 -5.52 -22.55 0.99
N SER A 138 -4.86 -22.45 -0.15
CA SER A 138 -4.41 -23.61 -0.91
C SER A 138 -3.25 -24.34 -0.22
N LEU A 139 -2.41 -23.62 0.53
CA LEU A 139 -1.31 -24.21 1.29
C LEU A 139 -1.79 -25.09 2.45
N ILE A 140 -2.93 -24.78 3.05
CA ILE A 140 -3.52 -25.59 4.13
C ILE A 140 -3.85 -27.02 3.60
N HIS A 141 -4.33 -27.14 2.38
CA HIS A 141 -4.62 -28.43 1.75
C HIS A 141 -3.36 -29.21 1.37
N ILE A 142 -2.24 -28.54 1.16
CA ILE A 142 -0.95 -29.18 0.84
C ILE A 142 -0.28 -29.68 2.13
N SER A 143 -0.40 -28.96 3.22
CA SER A 143 0.21 -29.31 4.50
C SER A 143 -0.57 -30.32 5.33
N GLU A 144 -1.84 -30.58 5.04
CA GLU A 144 -2.68 -31.56 5.72
C GLU A 144 -3.32 -32.57 4.74
N PRO A 145 -2.54 -33.41 4.07
CA PRO A 145 -3.10 -34.36 3.07
C PRO A 145 -3.89 -35.52 3.67
N THR A 146 -4.03 -35.60 5.00
CA THR A 146 -4.52 -36.80 5.69
C THR A 146 -5.59 -36.57 6.75
N ARG A 147 -6.40 -35.49 6.72
CA ARG A 147 -7.63 -35.51 7.53
C ARG A 147 -8.71 -36.31 6.77
N PRO A 148 -9.07 -37.52 7.23
CA PRO A 148 -10.26 -38.19 6.73
C PRO A 148 -11.47 -37.35 7.15
N TYR A 149 -12.41 -37.17 6.22
CA TYR A 149 -13.71 -36.54 6.45
C TYR A 149 -14.55 -37.37 7.43
#